data_3bb7dfc0fed93a3d7aaad0bc64c1dafc
#
_entry.id   3bb7dfc0fed93a3d7aaad0bc64c1dafc
#
_cell.length_a   1.000
_cell.length_b   1.000
_cell.length_c   1.000
_cell.angle_alpha   90.00
_cell.angle_beta   90.00
_cell.angle_gamma   90.00
#
_symmetry.space_group_name_H-M   'P 1'
#
loop_
_entity.id
_entity.type
_entity.pdbx_description
1 polymer ?
#
loop_
_entity_poly.entity_id
_entity_poly.type
_entity_poly.pdbx_seq_one_letter_code
_entity_poly.pdbx_strand_id
1 'polypeptide(L)'
;MGNCELISYRQKDLKQIAAGWNETLLYDPVSEDRFFQQVVMDENFDGDLALSLEKDGRIIGFCLGIKRKYPYLTKGLEPDRGWISVMYVLPEYQKQGYGKMLLGEVEKRLKERRVKEITLCAYSPNYFTPGIDINYETALSFFKKNGYEKTGDAVSMQRNLFTYSIPPHTLRKMGELEKKGWKFSCYSEEYMDKVLEFAKQEFDAGWVRNILQALRKKEAEDTILLAVDETDQVVGYCMRKIDGNDARFGPIGVKRELRSSGIGGILFDLQMREMQKRGICYAYFLWTHGDAMRFYERHGMSTYRTYELFRKNI
;
A
#
# COMPACT_ATOMS: atom_id res chain seq x y z
N MET A 1 12.78 20.62 -34.61
CA MET A 1 12.08 19.83 -33.58
C MET A 1 13.13 19.32 -32.63
N GLY A 2 13.07 19.64 -31.32
CA GLY A 2 14.04 19.17 -30.34
C GLY A 2 14.06 17.65 -30.27
N ASN A 3 15.24 17.07 -30.06
CA ASN A 3 15.44 15.64 -30.02
C ASN A 3 14.79 15.10 -28.73
N CYS A 4 13.84 14.16 -28.86
CA CYS A 4 13.21 13.50 -27.71
C CYS A 4 13.69 12.05 -27.68
N GLU A 5 14.33 11.65 -26.60
CA GLU A 5 14.96 10.34 -26.44
C GLU A 5 14.37 9.58 -25.26
N LEU A 6 14.23 8.26 -25.45
CA LEU A 6 13.95 7.31 -24.37
C LEU A 6 15.26 6.90 -23.72
N ILE A 7 15.40 7.15 -22.45
CA ILE A 7 16.60 6.81 -21.68
C ILE A 7 16.25 5.95 -20.47
N SER A 8 17.14 5.03 -20.11
CA SER A 8 17.07 4.28 -18.84
C SER A 8 17.38 5.23 -17.66
N TYR A 9 16.91 4.85 -16.47
CA TYR A 9 17.13 5.61 -15.24
C TYR A 9 18.59 5.93 -14.98
N ARG A 10 18.86 7.18 -14.65
CA ARG A 10 20.16 7.67 -14.17
C ARG A 10 19.95 8.34 -12.81
N GLN A 11 20.79 8.04 -11.84
CA GLN A 11 20.66 8.62 -10.47
C GLN A 11 20.65 10.17 -10.46
N LYS A 12 21.36 10.81 -11.36
CA LYS A 12 21.38 12.28 -11.49
C LYS A 12 20.03 12.89 -11.89
N ASP A 13 19.11 12.09 -12.45
CA ASP A 13 17.80 12.54 -12.93
C ASP A 13 16.72 12.44 -11.85
N LEU A 14 17.00 11.81 -10.70
CA LEU A 14 16.04 11.58 -9.62
C LEU A 14 15.27 12.83 -9.23
N LYS A 15 15.97 13.97 -9.07
CA LYS A 15 15.35 15.25 -8.72
C LYS A 15 14.36 15.73 -9.79
N GLN A 16 14.70 15.61 -11.07
CA GLN A 16 13.80 15.98 -12.16
C GLN A 16 12.61 15.02 -12.24
N ILE A 17 12.83 13.70 -12.03
CA ILE A 17 11.78 12.69 -12.02
C ILE A 17 10.78 12.98 -10.90
N ALA A 18 11.25 13.24 -9.68
CA ALA A 18 10.40 13.55 -8.53
C ALA A 18 9.64 14.88 -8.72
N ALA A 19 10.27 15.88 -9.31
CA ALA A 19 9.63 17.16 -9.63
C ALA A 19 8.50 16.97 -10.66
N GLY A 20 8.77 16.29 -11.79
CA GLY A 20 7.76 16.02 -12.82
C GLY A 20 6.62 15.13 -12.32
N TRP A 21 6.93 14.17 -11.42
CA TRP A 21 5.92 13.40 -10.71
C TRP A 21 4.97 14.31 -9.93
N ASN A 22 5.49 15.19 -9.09
CA ASN A 22 4.70 16.08 -8.25
C ASN A 22 3.91 17.14 -9.05
N GLU A 23 4.43 17.55 -10.20
CA GLU A 23 3.73 18.45 -11.13
C GLU A 23 2.54 17.77 -11.82
N THR A 24 2.61 16.44 -12.02
CA THR A 24 1.63 15.69 -12.82
C THR A 24 0.68 14.87 -11.98
N LEU A 25 1.18 14.18 -10.94
CA LEU A 25 0.42 13.27 -10.10
C LEU A 25 0.02 13.96 -8.78
N LEU A 26 -0.87 14.95 -8.90
CA LEU A 26 -1.24 15.88 -7.82
C LEU A 26 -1.80 15.22 -6.55
N TYR A 27 -2.38 14.04 -6.67
CA TYR A 27 -2.94 13.30 -5.53
C TYR A 27 -1.93 12.34 -4.87
N ASP A 28 -0.74 12.18 -5.47
CA ASP A 28 0.26 11.20 -5.03
C ASP A 28 1.66 11.83 -4.90
N PRO A 29 1.84 12.89 -4.10
CA PRO A 29 3.12 13.56 -3.99
C PRO A 29 4.20 12.61 -3.45
N VAL A 30 5.41 12.73 -3.99
CA VAL A 30 6.57 11.95 -3.60
C VAL A 30 7.75 12.86 -3.26
N SER A 31 8.44 12.60 -2.15
CA SER A 31 9.75 13.21 -1.89
C SER A 31 10.86 12.45 -2.61
N GLU A 32 11.99 13.10 -2.85
CA GLU A 32 13.18 12.46 -3.42
C GLU A 32 13.62 11.26 -2.57
N ASP A 33 13.60 11.40 -1.23
CA ASP A 33 13.93 10.33 -0.31
C ASP A 33 12.94 9.15 -0.41
N ARG A 34 11.63 9.41 -0.41
CA ARG A 34 10.63 8.35 -0.58
C ARG A 34 10.77 7.64 -1.91
N PHE A 35 11.03 8.38 -3.01
CA PHE A 35 11.30 7.78 -4.31
C PHE A 35 12.54 6.89 -4.24
N PHE A 36 13.63 7.39 -3.65
CA PHE A 36 14.86 6.63 -3.50
C PHE A 36 14.65 5.34 -2.70
N GLN A 37 14.03 5.42 -1.51
CA GLN A 37 13.82 4.26 -0.64
C GLN A 37 12.82 3.25 -1.21
N GLN A 38 11.73 3.72 -1.83
CA GLN A 38 10.63 2.85 -2.27
C GLN A 38 10.81 2.31 -3.69
N VAL A 39 11.62 2.99 -4.53
CA VAL A 39 11.87 2.60 -5.92
C VAL A 39 13.30 2.12 -6.11
N VAL A 40 14.29 2.99 -5.88
CA VAL A 40 15.70 2.69 -6.23
C VAL A 40 16.28 1.61 -5.32
N MET A 41 15.89 1.59 -4.05
CA MET A 41 16.33 0.60 -3.06
C MET A 41 15.48 -0.68 -3.05
N ASP A 42 14.49 -0.81 -3.95
CA ASP A 42 13.77 -2.08 -4.13
C ASP A 42 14.67 -3.13 -4.75
N GLU A 43 14.69 -4.34 -4.17
CA GLU A 43 15.52 -5.47 -4.64
C GLU A 43 15.25 -5.82 -6.11
N ASN A 44 14.05 -5.55 -6.61
CA ASN A 44 13.63 -5.81 -7.98
C ASN A 44 13.79 -4.59 -8.90
N PHE A 45 14.34 -3.49 -8.40
CA PHE A 45 14.60 -2.32 -9.25
C PHE A 45 15.47 -2.69 -10.46
N ASP A 46 15.05 -2.22 -11.62
CA ASP A 46 15.75 -2.39 -12.89
C ASP A 46 15.76 -1.05 -13.63
N GLY A 47 16.94 -0.45 -13.72
CA GLY A 47 17.10 0.84 -14.42
C GLY A 47 16.66 0.77 -15.89
N ASP A 48 16.72 -0.42 -16.52
CA ASP A 48 16.25 -0.61 -17.89
C ASP A 48 14.71 -0.69 -18.01
N LEU A 49 14.01 -0.89 -16.90
CA LEU A 49 12.55 -0.83 -16.85
C LEU A 49 12.04 0.50 -16.27
N ALA A 50 12.93 1.33 -15.72
CA ALA A 50 12.64 2.67 -15.24
C ALA A 50 13.02 3.68 -16.34
N LEU A 51 12.07 4.00 -17.23
CA LEU A 51 12.34 4.78 -18.43
C LEU A 51 11.93 6.24 -18.28
N SER A 52 12.76 7.13 -18.74
CA SER A 52 12.48 8.55 -18.86
C SER A 52 12.43 8.98 -20.33
N LEU A 53 11.58 9.96 -20.62
CA LEU A 53 11.60 10.76 -21.84
C LEU A 53 12.39 12.02 -21.57
N GLU A 54 13.54 12.17 -22.22
CA GLU A 54 14.36 13.36 -22.17
C GLU A 54 14.17 14.19 -23.43
N LYS A 55 13.91 15.47 -23.30
CA LYS A 55 13.83 16.43 -24.39
C LYS A 55 14.60 17.69 -24.04
N ASP A 56 15.60 18.01 -24.85
CA ASP A 56 16.46 19.19 -24.67
C ASP A 56 17.05 19.29 -23.23
N GLY A 57 17.45 18.13 -22.64
CA GLY A 57 18.04 18.04 -21.29
C GLY A 57 17.02 18.06 -20.14
N ARG A 58 15.71 18.12 -20.44
CA ARG A 58 14.63 18.05 -19.44
C ARG A 58 13.92 16.71 -19.49
N ILE A 59 13.65 16.13 -18.33
CA ILE A 59 12.79 14.92 -18.21
C ILE A 59 11.34 15.38 -18.33
N ILE A 60 10.68 14.97 -19.42
CA ILE A 60 9.28 15.32 -19.73
C ILE A 60 8.29 14.20 -19.46
N GLY A 61 8.77 13.01 -19.11
CA GLY A 61 7.95 11.87 -18.77
C GLY A 61 8.76 10.76 -18.14
N PHE A 62 8.10 9.90 -17.36
CA PHE A 62 8.71 8.77 -16.69
C PHE A 62 7.72 7.60 -16.59
N CYS A 63 8.23 6.38 -16.67
CA CYS A 63 7.47 5.16 -16.44
C CYS A 63 8.33 4.15 -15.69
N LEU A 64 7.80 3.61 -14.60
CA LEU A 64 8.44 2.58 -13.78
C LEU A 64 7.80 1.22 -14.08
N GLY A 65 8.47 0.43 -14.89
CA GLY A 65 8.20 -0.99 -15.06
C GLY A 65 8.92 -1.81 -14.01
N ILE A 66 8.32 -2.91 -13.56
CA ILE A 66 8.92 -3.83 -12.58
C ILE A 66 8.71 -5.26 -13.03
N LYS A 67 9.76 -6.06 -12.91
CA LYS A 67 9.77 -7.52 -13.04
C LYS A 67 10.53 -8.09 -11.85
N ARG A 68 9.92 -9.05 -11.12
CA ARG A 68 10.63 -9.65 -9.98
C ARG A 68 11.87 -10.43 -10.44
N LYS A 69 12.99 -10.11 -9.82
CA LYS A 69 14.26 -10.82 -9.86
C LYS A 69 14.41 -11.69 -8.61
N TYR A 70 13.82 -11.25 -7.51
CA TYR A 70 13.81 -11.94 -6.22
C TYR A 70 12.37 -12.29 -5.81
N PRO A 71 12.17 -13.46 -5.19
CA PRO A 71 10.84 -13.90 -4.78
C PRO A 71 10.27 -13.03 -3.65
N TYR A 72 8.98 -12.76 -3.73
CA TYR A 72 8.28 -12.05 -2.66
C TYR A 72 7.44 -13.02 -1.83
N LEU A 73 7.97 -13.40 -0.69
CA LEU A 73 7.31 -14.28 0.28
C LEU A 73 6.74 -15.54 -0.41
N THR A 74 5.53 -15.95 -0.03
CA THR A 74 4.83 -17.10 -0.61
C THR A 74 4.36 -16.89 -2.06
N LYS A 75 4.33 -15.64 -2.56
CA LYS A 75 4.00 -15.35 -3.96
C LYS A 75 5.12 -15.77 -4.93
N GLY A 76 6.35 -15.89 -4.41
CA GLY A 76 7.49 -16.26 -5.22
C GLY A 76 7.87 -15.19 -6.24
N LEU A 77 8.41 -15.63 -7.37
CA LEU A 77 8.88 -14.74 -8.45
C LEU A 77 7.75 -14.20 -9.33
N GLU A 78 6.58 -14.82 -9.33
CA GLU A 78 5.48 -14.49 -10.26
C GLU A 78 6.01 -14.34 -11.70
N PRO A 79 6.56 -15.42 -12.31
CA PRO A 79 7.43 -15.33 -13.50
C PRO A 79 6.74 -14.74 -14.74
N ASP A 80 5.43 -14.87 -14.85
CA ASP A 80 4.64 -14.35 -15.98
C ASP A 80 4.12 -12.93 -15.74
N ARG A 81 4.41 -12.34 -14.56
CA ARG A 81 3.88 -11.04 -14.14
C ARG A 81 4.89 -9.92 -14.23
N GLY A 82 4.41 -8.76 -14.68
CA GLY A 82 5.08 -7.48 -14.58
C GLY A 82 4.14 -6.41 -14.03
N TRP A 83 4.70 -5.29 -13.64
CA TRP A 83 3.95 -4.14 -13.15
C TRP A 83 4.41 -2.88 -13.85
N ILE A 84 3.49 -1.96 -14.05
CA ILE A 84 3.77 -0.54 -14.27
C ILE A 84 3.31 0.17 -13.00
N SER A 85 4.26 0.52 -12.14
CA SER A 85 3.99 1.03 -10.80
C SER A 85 3.59 2.48 -10.82
N VAL A 86 4.18 3.26 -11.73
CA VAL A 86 3.86 4.67 -11.96
C VAL A 86 4.20 5.07 -13.38
N MET A 87 3.44 6.02 -13.93
CA MET A 87 3.73 6.62 -15.22
C MET A 87 3.16 8.04 -15.27
N TYR A 88 3.94 8.97 -15.83
CA TYR A 88 3.48 10.31 -16.14
C TYR A 88 4.13 10.88 -17.39
N VAL A 89 3.50 11.88 -17.98
CA VAL A 89 4.04 12.82 -18.97
C VAL A 89 3.61 14.21 -18.53
N LEU A 90 4.54 15.18 -18.51
CA LEU A 90 4.27 16.54 -18.08
C LEU A 90 3.08 17.13 -18.86
N PRO A 91 2.22 17.94 -18.22
CA PRO A 91 0.95 18.40 -18.81
C PRO A 91 1.11 19.03 -20.20
N GLU A 92 2.12 19.88 -20.40
CA GLU A 92 2.38 20.58 -21.67
C GLU A 92 2.85 19.66 -22.81
N TYR A 93 3.27 18.43 -22.48
CA TYR A 93 3.70 17.42 -23.47
C TYR A 93 2.68 16.30 -23.67
N GLN A 94 1.53 16.33 -22.99
CA GLN A 94 0.47 15.36 -23.17
C GLN A 94 -0.20 15.47 -24.55
N LYS A 95 -0.93 14.40 -24.96
CA LYS A 95 -1.66 14.34 -26.24
C LYS A 95 -0.79 14.48 -27.51
N GLN A 96 0.53 14.36 -27.39
CA GLN A 96 1.51 14.44 -28.49
C GLN A 96 2.14 13.09 -28.85
N GLY A 97 1.60 11.96 -28.32
CA GLY A 97 2.12 10.62 -28.57
C GLY A 97 3.18 10.13 -27.56
N TYR A 98 3.78 10.99 -26.77
CA TYR A 98 4.86 10.65 -25.82
C TYR A 98 4.47 9.57 -24.80
N GLY A 99 3.24 9.63 -24.28
CA GLY A 99 2.75 8.58 -23.37
C GLY A 99 2.70 7.21 -24.02
N LYS A 100 2.22 7.13 -25.28
CA LYS A 100 2.18 5.86 -26.03
C LYS A 100 3.58 5.33 -26.33
N MET A 101 4.53 6.22 -26.66
CA MET A 101 5.92 5.85 -26.89
C MET A 101 6.58 5.27 -25.64
N LEU A 102 6.38 5.92 -24.48
CA LEU A 102 6.92 5.49 -23.19
C LEU A 102 6.32 4.16 -22.75
N LEU A 103 4.98 4.04 -22.79
CA LEU A 103 4.27 2.81 -22.44
C LEU A 103 4.69 1.65 -23.34
N GLY A 104 4.74 1.86 -24.65
CA GLY A 104 5.09 0.81 -25.63
C GLY A 104 6.50 0.27 -25.44
N GLU A 105 7.47 1.12 -25.11
CA GLU A 105 8.83 0.65 -24.84
C GLU A 105 8.93 -0.13 -23.53
N VAL A 106 8.24 0.29 -22.46
CA VAL A 106 8.20 -0.49 -21.20
C VAL A 106 7.51 -1.84 -21.41
N GLU A 107 6.37 -1.88 -22.11
CA GLU A 107 5.67 -3.13 -22.44
C GLU A 107 6.57 -4.07 -23.26
N LYS A 108 7.27 -3.56 -24.27
CA LYS A 108 8.22 -4.33 -25.07
C LYS A 108 9.33 -4.93 -24.20
N ARG A 109 9.97 -4.12 -23.33
CA ARG A 109 11.04 -4.61 -22.45
C ARG A 109 10.54 -5.63 -21.42
N LEU A 110 9.31 -5.49 -20.93
CA LEU A 110 8.67 -6.50 -20.07
C LEU A 110 8.42 -7.80 -20.85
N LYS A 111 7.93 -7.71 -22.09
CA LYS A 111 7.69 -8.88 -22.95
C LYS A 111 8.99 -9.62 -23.28
N GLU A 112 10.09 -8.91 -23.56
CA GLU A 112 11.42 -9.49 -23.75
C GLU A 112 11.90 -10.26 -22.50
N ARG A 113 11.43 -9.86 -21.29
CA ARG A 113 11.64 -10.55 -20.02
C ARG A 113 10.60 -11.64 -19.73
N ARG A 114 9.85 -12.08 -20.75
CA ARG A 114 8.83 -13.14 -20.68
C ARG A 114 7.63 -12.84 -19.77
N VAL A 115 7.34 -11.57 -19.54
CA VAL A 115 6.08 -11.17 -18.90
C VAL A 115 4.94 -11.45 -19.86
N LYS A 116 3.83 -12.00 -19.34
CA LYS A 116 2.60 -12.28 -20.08
C LYS A 116 1.43 -11.39 -19.62
N GLU A 117 1.45 -10.96 -18.36
CA GLU A 117 0.43 -10.09 -17.79
C GLU A 117 1.09 -8.87 -17.11
N ILE A 118 0.63 -7.68 -17.42
CA ILE A 118 1.01 -6.44 -16.74
C ILE A 118 -0.14 -5.98 -15.83
N THR A 119 0.18 -5.70 -14.57
CA THR A 119 -0.73 -5.05 -13.60
C THR A 119 -0.32 -3.59 -13.45
N LEU A 120 -1.28 -2.66 -13.47
CA LEU A 120 -1.01 -1.26 -13.14
C LEU A 120 -1.02 -1.05 -11.63
N CYS A 121 -0.07 -0.26 -11.13
CA CYS A 121 0.09 -0.02 -9.69
C CYS A 121 0.27 -1.32 -8.88
N ALA A 122 -0.21 -1.41 -7.65
CA ALA A 122 -0.37 -2.62 -6.83
C ALA A 122 0.87 -3.53 -6.66
N TYR A 123 2.07 -3.07 -6.99
CA TYR A 123 3.30 -3.84 -6.81
C TYR A 123 3.66 -4.01 -5.32
N SER A 124 3.41 -5.18 -4.76
CA SER A 124 3.81 -5.48 -3.37
C SER A 124 5.30 -5.81 -3.26
N PRO A 125 6.02 -5.31 -2.25
CA PRO A 125 5.52 -4.54 -1.11
C PRO A 125 5.44 -3.03 -1.35
N ASN A 126 6.07 -2.51 -2.40
CA ASN A 126 6.39 -1.10 -2.60
C ASN A 126 5.41 -0.37 -3.55
N TYR A 127 4.10 -0.65 -3.46
CA TYR A 127 3.11 0.10 -4.24
C TYR A 127 2.83 1.49 -3.62
N PHE A 128 2.66 2.49 -4.47
CA PHE A 128 2.23 3.83 -4.07
C PHE A 128 0.71 3.90 -3.91
N THR A 129 -0.01 3.27 -4.85
CA THR A 129 -1.47 3.18 -4.87
C THR A 129 -1.92 1.77 -5.28
N PRO A 130 -3.12 1.33 -4.88
CA PRO A 130 -3.65 0.02 -5.28
C PRO A 130 -4.03 -0.05 -6.76
N GLY A 131 -4.32 1.08 -7.38
CA GLY A 131 -4.75 1.21 -8.76
C GLY A 131 -4.67 2.67 -9.20
N ILE A 132 -5.33 3.00 -10.30
CA ILE A 132 -5.43 4.37 -10.79
C ILE A 132 -6.59 5.06 -10.09
N ASP A 133 -6.32 6.20 -9.42
CA ASP A 133 -7.36 7.02 -8.80
C ASP A 133 -8.33 7.55 -9.85
N ILE A 134 -9.63 7.49 -9.54
CA ILE A 134 -10.70 7.91 -10.47
C ILE A 134 -10.59 9.38 -10.89
N ASN A 135 -9.93 10.22 -10.11
CA ASN A 135 -9.69 11.63 -10.45
C ASN A 135 -8.63 11.82 -11.56
N TYR A 136 -7.87 10.78 -11.90
CA TYR A 136 -6.98 10.79 -13.06
C TYR A 136 -7.70 10.31 -14.34
N GLU A 137 -8.78 10.96 -14.72
CA GLU A 137 -9.63 10.57 -15.86
C GLU A 137 -8.87 10.38 -17.17
N THR A 138 -7.89 11.26 -17.42
CA THR A 138 -7.01 11.16 -18.60
C THR A 138 -6.20 9.88 -18.60
N ALA A 139 -5.67 9.46 -17.45
CA ALA A 139 -4.92 8.22 -17.31
C ALA A 139 -5.82 6.99 -17.47
N LEU A 140 -7.02 6.99 -16.86
CA LEU A 140 -8.02 5.93 -17.04
C LEU A 140 -8.36 5.72 -18.52
N SER A 141 -8.68 6.81 -19.22
CA SER A 141 -8.97 6.78 -20.65
C SER A 141 -7.78 6.31 -21.49
N PHE A 142 -6.56 6.77 -21.15
CA PHE A 142 -5.33 6.39 -21.83
C PHE A 142 -5.06 4.90 -21.71
N PHE A 143 -5.09 4.31 -20.52
CA PHE A 143 -4.79 2.90 -20.32
C PHE A 143 -5.88 2.00 -20.95
N LYS A 144 -7.16 2.35 -20.82
CA LYS A 144 -8.27 1.64 -21.51
C LYS A 144 -8.06 1.60 -23.03
N LYS A 145 -7.67 2.73 -23.64
CA LYS A 145 -7.37 2.81 -25.10
C LYS A 145 -6.13 2.01 -25.51
N ASN A 146 -5.22 1.73 -24.59
CA ASN A 146 -4.02 0.91 -24.81
C ASN A 146 -4.21 -0.56 -24.41
N GLY A 147 -5.45 -1.03 -24.24
CA GLY A 147 -5.78 -2.43 -24.02
C GLY A 147 -5.68 -2.93 -22.59
N TYR A 148 -5.65 -2.03 -21.61
CA TYR A 148 -5.79 -2.41 -20.20
C TYR A 148 -7.26 -2.57 -19.83
N GLU A 149 -7.59 -3.69 -19.20
CA GLU A 149 -8.94 -4.02 -18.79
C GLU A 149 -9.10 -3.80 -17.29
N LYS A 150 -10.24 -3.21 -16.89
CA LYS A 150 -10.59 -3.05 -15.48
C LYS A 150 -10.89 -4.41 -14.85
N THR A 151 -10.23 -4.73 -13.74
CA THR A 151 -10.38 -5.99 -13.01
C THR A 151 -11.11 -5.85 -11.68
N GLY A 152 -11.34 -4.63 -11.23
CA GLY A 152 -12.02 -4.36 -9.97
C GLY A 152 -11.83 -2.93 -9.50
N ASP A 153 -12.28 -2.69 -8.26
CA ASP A 153 -12.17 -1.41 -7.57
C ASP A 153 -11.49 -1.61 -6.20
N ALA A 154 -10.87 -0.55 -5.71
CA ALA A 154 -10.34 -0.46 -4.36
C ALA A 154 -10.57 0.93 -3.79
N VAL A 155 -10.58 1.05 -2.47
CA VAL A 155 -10.72 2.34 -1.80
C VAL A 155 -9.64 2.52 -0.73
N SER A 156 -9.22 3.77 -0.54
CA SER A 156 -8.50 4.22 0.65
C SER A 156 -9.50 4.82 1.63
N MET A 157 -9.33 4.51 2.91
CA MET A 157 -10.22 5.03 3.95
C MET A 157 -9.44 5.78 5.01
N GLN A 158 -10.11 6.73 5.66
CA GLN A 158 -9.55 7.54 6.72
C GLN A 158 -10.57 7.79 7.84
N ARG A 159 -10.05 8.17 9.00
CA ARG A 159 -10.85 8.65 10.13
C ARG A 159 -10.15 9.81 10.82
N ASN A 160 -10.91 10.86 11.12
CA ASN A 160 -10.45 11.94 11.98
C ASN A 160 -10.44 11.48 13.45
N LEU A 161 -9.34 11.73 14.14
CA LEU A 161 -9.14 11.33 15.54
C LEU A 161 -9.11 12.51 16.52
N PHE A 162 -9.26 13.75 16.06
CA PHE A 162 -9.10 14.93 16.89
C PHE A 162 -10.02 14.91 18.12
N THR A 163 -11.28 14.53 17.93
CA THR A 163 -12.27 14.41 19.02
C THR A 163 -12.66 12.96 19.31
N TYR A 164 -11.77 12.02 18.96
CA TYR A 164 -12.10 10.60 19.07
C TYR A 164 -12.27 10.15 20.52
N SER A 165 -13.31 9.40 20.77
CA SER A 165 -13.53 8.66 22.02
C SER A 165 -13.99 7.24 21.71
N ILE A 166 -13.58 6.29 22.53
CA ILE A 166 -14.02 4.90 22.39
C ILE A 166 -15.54 4.85 22.65
N PRO A 167 -16.32 4.24 21.76
CA PRO A 167 -17.76 4.12 21.94
C PRO A 167 -18.13 3.38 23.24
N PRO A 168 -19.18 3.81 23.98
CA PRO A 168 -19.56 3.16 25.22
C PRO A 168 -19.89 1.67 25.10
N HIS A 169 -20.41 1.24 23.96
CA HIS A 169 -20.69 -0.18 23.73
C HIS A 169 -19.41 -1.02 23.60
N THR A 170 -18.35 -0.45 23.03
CA THR A 170 -17.04 -1.09 22.94
C THR A 170 -16.42 -1.26 24.33
N LEU A 171 -16.48 -0.22 25.18
CA LEU A 171 -15.99 -0.30 26.55
C LEU A 171 -16.75 -1.33 27.38
N ARG A 172 -18.08 -1.41 27.24
CA ARG A 172 -18.88 -2.45 27.91
C ARG A 172 -18.46 -3.86 27.47
N LYS A 173 -18.36 -4.07 26.15
CA LYS A 173 -17.98 -5.37 25.60
C LYS A 173 -16.57 -5.77 26.04
N MET A 174 -15.62 -4.84 26.02
CA MET A 174 -14.27 -5.06 26.52
C MET A 174 -14.27 -5.50 27.98
N GLY A 175 -14.97 -4.76 28.86
CA GLY A 175 -15.06 -5.08 30.28
C GLY A 175 -15.76 -6.43 30.57
N GLU A 176 -16.72 -6.86 29.72
CA GLU A 176 -17.32 -8.20 29.81
C GLU A 176 -16.31 -9.32 29.50
N LEU A 177 -15.43 -9.10 28.52
CA LEU A 177 -14.39 -10.05 28.14
C LEU A 177 -13.26 -10.07 29.18
N GLU A 178 -12.83 -8.92 29.68
CA GLU A 178 -11.82 -8.81 30.74
C GLU A 178 -12.23 -9.53 32.01
N LYS A 179 -13.51 -9.49 32.41
CA LYS A 179 -14.04 -10.28 33.53
C LYS A 179 -13.96 -11.80 33.31
N LYS A 180 -13.83 -12.24 32.05
CA LYS A 180 -13.63 -13.64 31.68
C LYS A 180 -12.16 -14.02 31.52
N GLY A 181 -11.23 -13.12 31.84
CA GLY A 181 -9.79 -13.36 31.77
C GLY A 181 -9.13 -12.91 30.46
N TRP A 182 -9.88 -12.29 29.54
CA TRP A 182 -9.30 -11.73 28.31
C TRP A 182 -8.46 -10.49 28.60
N LYS A 183 -7.44 -10.26 27.75
CA LYS A 183 -6.57 -9.09 27.85
C LYS A 183 -6.54 -8.36 26.50
N PHE A 184 -6.55 -7.03 26.58
CA PHE A 184 -6.36 -6.14 25.43
C PHE A 184 -5.25 -5.16 25.77
N SER A 185 -4.07 -5.32 25.19
CA SER A 185 -2.87 -4.55 25.56
C SER A 185 -1.99 -4.27 24.37
N CYS A 186 -1.06 -3.32 24.54
CA CYS A 186 0.08 -3.22 23.64
C CYS A 186 0.89 -4.52 23.69
N TYR A 187 1.61 -4.78 22.61
CA TYR A 187 2.55 -5.90 22.52
C TYR A 187 3.56 -5.86 23.68
N SER A 188 3.89 -7.05 24.20
CA SER A 188 5.04 -7.29 25.06
C SER A 188 5.81 -8.51 24.57
N GLU A 189 7.08 -8.62 24.92
CA GLU A 189 7.99 -9.67 24.39
C GLU A 189 7.50 -11.10 24.66
N GLU A 190 6.78 -11.32 25.75
CA GLU A 190 6.20 -12.62 26.11
C GLU A 190 5.19 -13.16 25.08
N TYR A 191 4.62 -12.29 24.25
CA TYR A 191 3.68 -12.66 23.19
C TYR A 191 4.32 -12.76 21.80
N MET A 192 5.64 -12.63 21.66
CA MET A 192 6.31 -12.62 20.37
C MET A 192 5.98 -13.85 19.53
N ASP A 193 6.21 -15.03 20.08
CA ASP A 193 5.96 -16.29 19.34
C ASP A 193 4.48 -16.49 19.05
N LYS A 194 3.61 -16.14 20.02
CA LYS A 194 2.16 -16.30 19.88
C LYS A 194 1.57 -15.40 18.79
N VAL A 195 2.00 -14.13 18.68
CA VAL A 195 1.50 -13.22 17.65
C VAL A 195 2.03 -13.60 16.26
N LEU A 196 3.26 -14.07 16.16
CA LEU A 196 3.83 -14.55 14.90
C LEU A 196 3.12 -15.83 14.42
N GLU A 197 2.87 -16.77 15.31
CA GLU A 197 2.14 -18.01 14.99
C GLU A 197 0.70 -17.70 14.61
N PHE A 198 0.01 -16.84 15.35
CA PHE A 198 -1.33 -16.37 15.01
C PHE A 198 -1.39 -15.76 13.61
N ALA A 199 -0.46 -14.85 13.29
CA ALA A 199 -0.41 -14.19 11.99
C ALA A 199 -0.12 -15.20 10.85
N LYS A 200 0.70 -16.22 11.11
CA LYS A 200 1.04 -17.27 10.14
C LYS A 200 -0.13 -18.22 9.87
N GLN A 201 -0.92 -18.54 10.89
CA GLN A 201 -2.06 -19.47 10.77
C GLN A 201 -3.28 -18.80 10.13
N GLU A 202 -3.57 -17.55 10.48
CA GLU A 202 -4.81 -16.87 10.12
C GLU A 202 -4.68 -15.97 8.88
N PHE A 203 -3.46 -15.57 8.49
CA PHE A 203 -3.21 -14.60 7.44
C PHE A 203 -2.05 -15.00 6.51
N ASP A 204 -1.70 -14.11 5.61
CA ASP A 204 -0.59 -14.33 4.69
C ASP A 204 0.78 -13.92 5.28
N ALA A 205 1.84 -14.34 4.60
CA ALA A 205 3.21 -14.05 5.01
C ALA A 205 3.55 -12.54 5.05
N GLY A 206 2.77 -11.68 4.39
CA GLY A 206 2.92 -10.23 4.45
C GLY A 206 2.60 -9.68 5.84
N TRP A 207 1.64 -10.28 6.53
CA TRP A 207 1.29 -9.91 7.90
C TRP A 207 2.41 -10.27 8.87
N VAL A 208 2.96 -11.48 8.75
CA VAL A 208 4.15 -11.92 9.53
C VAL A 208 5.33 -10.99 9.29
N ARG A 209 5.59 -10.64 8.01
CA ARG A 209 6.65 -9.69 7.65
C ARG A 209 6.50 -8.35 8.35
N ASN A 210 5.28 -7.80 8.41
CA ASN A 210 5.03 -6.50 9.05
C ASN A 210 5.34 -6.55 10.56
N ILE A 211 4.93 -7.62 11.25
CA ILE A 211 5.26 -7.84 12.67
C ILE A 211 6.78 -7.93 12.84
N LEU A 212 7.46 -8.76 12.04
CA LEU A 212 8.92 -8.92 12.09
C LEU A 212 9.66 -7.60 11.83
N GLN A 213 9.14 -6.74 10.96
CA GLN A 213 9.72 -5.41 10.73
C GLN A 213 9.58 -4.49 11.94
N ALA A 214 8.41 -4.49 12.61
CA ALA A 214 8.20 -3.73 13.84
C ALA A 214 9.14 -4.21 14.97
N LEU A 215 9.32 -5.54 15.10
CA LEU A 215 10.26 -6.14 16.06
C LEU A 215 11.71 -5.71 15.79
N ARG A 216 12.18 -5.83 14.55
CA ARG A 216 13.55 -5.42 14.15
C ARG A 216 13.83 -3.95 14.39
N LYS A 217 12.83 -3.09 14.22
CA LYS A 217 12.92 -1.65 14.48
C LYS A 217 12.75 -1.29 15.95
N LYS A 218 12.44 -2.26 16.82
CA LYS A 218 12.07 -2.05 18.23
C LYS A 218 10.85 -1.13 18.39
N GLU A 219 9.91 -1.21 17.47
CA GLU A 219 8.68 -0.41 17.45
C GLU A 219 7.43 -1.25 17.82
N ALA A 220 7.58 -2.55 18.09
CA ALA A 220 6.43 -3.45 18.28
C ALA A 220 5.54 -3.03 19.47
N GLU A 221 6.12 -2.68 20.62
CA GLU A 221 5.38 -2.21 21.81
C GLU A 221 4.56 -0.95 21.54
N ASP A 222 5.06 -0.09 20.65
CA ASP A 222 4.41 1.17 20.30
C ASP A 222 3.37 1.03 19.17
N THR A 223 3.49 -0.01 18.35
CA THR A 223 2.73 -0.10 17.09
C THR A 223 1.74 -1.24 17.03
N ILE A 224 1.84 -2.26 17.90
CA ILE A 224 1.01 -3.45 17.88
C ILE A 224 0.14 -3.53 19.14
N LEU A 225 -1.16 -3.74 18.95
CA LEU A 225 -2.13 -4.09 19.98
C LEU A 225 -2.55 -5.54 19.82
N LEU A 226 -2.73 -6.24 20.93
CA LEU A 226 -3.10 -7.65 21.00
C LEU A 226 -4.46 -7.84 21.68
N ALA A 227 -5.20 -8.83 21.22
CA ALA A 227 -6.30 -9.47 21.96
C ALA A 227 -5.86 -10.87 22.34
N VAL A 228 -5.82 -11.15 23.64
CA VAL A 228 -5.40 -12.41 24.24
C VAL A 228 -6.61 -13.01 24.96
N ASP A 229 -6.91 -14.28 24.73
CA ASP A 229 -8.04 -14.96 25.36
C ASP A 229 -7.71 -15.46 26.79
N GLU A 230 -8.70 -16.07 27.45
CA GLU A 230 -8.57 -16.64 28.79
C GLU A 230 -7.58 -17.80 28.88
N THR A 231 -7.17 -18.40 27.77
CA THR A 231 -6.15 -19.45 27.69
C THR A 231 -4.76 -18.89 27.38
N ASP A 232 -4.61 -17.57 27.45
CA ASP A 232 -3.37 -16.85 27.18
C ASP A 232 -2.87 -17.00 25.72
N GLN A 233 -3.82 -17.19 24.75
CA GLN A 233 -3.51 -17.24 23.33
C GLN A 233 -3.83 -15.92 22.64
N VAL A 234 -2.97 -15.50 21.70
CA VAL A 234 -3.27 -14.36 20.83
C VAL A 234 -4.33 -14.79 19.82
N VAL A 235 -5.48 -14.10 19.85
CA VAL A 235 -6.63 -14.37 18.99
C VAL A 235 -6.99 -13.21 18.08
N GLY A 236 -6.27 -12.11 18.21
CA GLY A 236 -6.38 -10.96 17.35
C GLY A 236 -5.24 -9.97 17.56
N TYR A 237 -4.93 -9.18 16.55
CA TYR A 237 -4.03 -8.06 16.68
C TYR A 237 -4.40 -6.94 15.71
N CYS A 238 -3.91 -5.78 16.03
CA CYS A 238 -3.99 -4.58 15.19
C CYS A 238 -2.65 -3.86 15.24
N MET A 239 -2.22 -3.30 14.11
CA MET A 239 -0.98 -2.51 14.12
C MET A 239 -1.10 -1.23 13.31
N ARG A 240 -0.09 -0.39 13.39
CA ARG A 240 0.07 0.85 12.64
C ARG A 240 1.51 1.02 12.13
N LYS A 241 1.74 2.04 11.32
CA LYS A 241 3.08 2.48 10.90
C LYS A 241 3.86 1.46 10.04
N ILE A 242 3.17 0.58 9.32
CA ILE A 242 3.81 -0.47 8.52
C ILE A 242 4.68 0.04 7.37
N ASP A 243 4.48 1.29 6.95
CA ASP A 243 5.24 2.00 5.89
C ASP A 243 6.08 3.16 6.44
N GLY A 244 6.21 3.26 7.78
CA GLY A 244 6.94 4.33 8.46
C GLY A 244 6.11 5.58 8.77
N ASN A 245 4.89 5.71 8.24
CA ASN A 245 3.99 6.81 8.55
C ASN A 245 3.17 6.52 9.81
N ASP A 246 3.26 7.36 10.82
CA ASP A 246 2.58 7.17 12.11
C ASP A 246 1.06 7.10 11.99
N ALA A 247 0.46 7.78 11.01
CA ALA A 247 -0.97 7.77 10.73
C ALA A 247 -1.46 6.52 9.95
N ARG A 248 -0.54 5.69 9.46
CA ARG A 248 -0.85 4.49 8.69
C ARG A 248 -1.39 3.39 9.59
N PHE A 249 -2.72 3.23 9.59
CA PHE A 249 -3.44 2.18 10.32
C PHE A 249 -3.43 0.86 9.56
N GLY A 250 -3.45 -0.25 10.31
CA GLY A 250 -3.54 -1.62 9.82
C GLY A 250 -2.18 -2.31 9.62
N PRO A 251 -2.22 -3.63 9.42
CA PRO A 251 -3.41 -4.49 9.36
C PRO A 251 -4.11 -4.68 10.70
N ILE A 252 -5.36 -5.17 10.64
CA ILE A 252 -6.13 -5.63 11.78
C ILE A 252 -6.75 -6.99 11.48
N GLY A 253 -6.66 -7.93 12.38
CA GLY A 253 -7.20 -9.26 12.20
C GLY A 253 -7.59 -9.96 13.48
N VAL A 254 -8.61 -10.82 13.38
CA VAL A 254 -9.15 -11.65 14.45
C VAL A 254 -9.27 -13.07 13.93
N LYS A 255 -9.02 -14.05 14.79
CA LYS A 255 -9.17 -15.47 14.51
C LYS A 255 -10.51 -15.75 13.84
N ARG A 256 -10.52 -16.56 12.79
CA ARG A 256 -11.68 -16.73 11.90
C ARG A 256 -12.96 -17.07 12.65
N GLU A 257 -12.87 -18.00 13.59
CA GLU A 257 -14.00 -18.48 14.40
C GLU A 257 -14.52 -17.44 15.41
N LEU A 258 -13.72 -16.41 15.73
CA LEU A 258 -14.08 -15.32 16.64
C LEU A 258 -14.51 -14.03 15.91
N ARG A 259 -14.63 -14.07 14.58
CA ARG A 259 -15.15 -12.93 13.82
C ARG A 259 -16.60 -12.68 14.21
N SER A 260 -17.03 -11.43 14.10
CA SER A 260 -18.35 -10.93 14.52
C SER A 260 -18.63 -10.98 16.04
N SER A 261 -17.65 -11.37 16.88
CA SER A 261 -17.77 -11.35 18.36
C SER A 261 -17.56 -9.98 19.00
N GLY A 262 -17.14 -8.98 18.20
CA GLY A 262 -16.83 -7.62 18.66
C GLY A 262 -15.33 -7.37 18.97
N ILE A 263 -14.48 -8.39 18.97
CA ILE A 263 -13.03 -8.28 19.25
C ILE A 263 -12.34 -7.33 18.26
N GLY A 264 -12.66 -7.44 16.97
CA GLY A 264 -12.12 -6.55 15.95
C GLY A 264 -12.46 -5.08 16.20
N GLY A 265 -13.68 -4.81 16.67
CA GLY A 265 -14.10 -3.46 17.05
C GLY A 265 -13.32 -2.93 18.25
N ILE A 266 -13.09 -3.75 19.27
CA ILE A 266 -12.28 -3.38 20.45
C ILE A 266 -10.85 -3.03 20.00
N LEU A 267 -10.19 -3.89 19.24
CA LEU A 267 -8.84 -3.64 18.73
C LEU A 267 -8.76 -2.37 17.88
N PHE A 268 -9.75 -2.16 17.01
CA PHE A 268 -9.83 -0.95 16.20
C PHE A 268 -9.93 0.29 17.07
N ASP A 269 -10.89 0.31 17.99
CA ASP A 269 -11.17 1.49 18.84
C ASP A 269 -10.00 1.79 19.78
N LEU A 270 -9.35 0.76 20.34
CA LEU A 270 -8.14 0.93 21.15
C LEU A 270 -7.00 1.52 20.31
N GLN A 271 -6.78 1.03 19.09
CA GLN A 271 -5.73 1.57 18.22
C GLN A 271 -6.00 3.02 17.84
N MET A 272 -7.25 3.38 17.54
CA MET A 272 -7.62 4.79 17.30
C MET A 272 -7.31 5.67 18.51
N ARG A 273 -7.62 5.20 19.71
CA ARG A 273 -7.33 5.91 20.95
C ARG A 273 -5.84 6.04 21.23
N GLU A 274 -5.07 4.97 20.98
CA GLU A 274 -3.60 5.00 21.12
C GLU A 274 -2.96 5.97 20.12
N MET A 275 -3.42 5.99 18.87
CA MET A 275 -2.97 6.96 17.88
C MET A 275 -3.29 8.41 18.33
N GLN A 276 -4.49 8.66 18.81
CA GLN A 276 -4.89 9.98 19.30
C GLN A 276 -4.02 10.44 20.49
N LYS A 277 -3.74 9.57 21.48
CA LYS A 277 -2.86 9.87 22.62
C LYS A 277 -1.46 10.32 22.19
N ARG A 278 -0.99 9.85 21.03
CA ARG A 278 0.30 10.22 20.42
C ARG A 278 0.24 11.50 19.59
N GLY A 279 -0.89 12.21 19.60
CA GLY A 279 -1.08 13.43 18.82
C GLY A 279 -1.35 13.19 17.33
N ILE A 280 -1.65 11.94 16.93
CA ILE A 280 -2.01 11.62 15.55
C ILE A 280 -3.47 12.03 15.34
N CYS A 281 -3.70 13.01 14.46
CA CYS A 281 -5.01 13.62 14.27
C CYS A 281 -5.91 12.86 13.30
N TYR A 282 -5.37 11.91 12.52
CA TYR A 282 -6.13 11.08 11.60
C TYR A 282 -5.48 9.71 11.43
N ALA A 283 -6.28 8.70 11.13
CA ALA A 283 -5.83 7.38 10.74
C ALA A 283 -6.23 7.12 9.28
N TYR A 284 -5.39 6.46 8.51
CA TYR A 284 -5.69 6.10 7.12
C TYR A 284 -5.07 4.76 6.73
N PHE A 285 -5.63 4.15 5.68
CA PHE A 285 -4.99 3.06 4.96
C PHE A 285 -5.30 3.15 3.47
N LEU A 286 -4.48 2.45 2.65
CA LEU A 286 -4.50 2.65 1.21
C LEU A 286 -5.41 1.68 0.46
N TRP A 287 -5.73 0.51 1.03
CA TRP A 287 -6.41 -0.52 0.25
C TRP A 287 -7.40 -1.33 1.08
N THR A 288 -8.66 -1.30 0.67
CA THR A 288 -9.69 -2.23 1.10
C THR A 288 -10.78 -2.36 0.03
N HIS A 289 -11.64 -3.36 0.19
CA HIS A 289 -12.83 -3.61 -0.63
C HIS A 289 -13.80 -4.54 0.11
N GLY A 290 -15.03 -4.66 -0.41
CA GLY A 290 -16.02 -5.65 0.03
C GLY A 290 -16.36 -5.60 1.53
N ASP A 291 -16.36 -6.76 2.18
CA ASP A 291 -16.76 -6.91 3.59
C ASP A 291 -15.88 -6.15 4.57
N ALA A 292 -14.59 -6.08 4.29
CA ALA A 292 -13.65 -5.31 5.11
C ALA A 292 -13.99 -3.80 5.08
N MET A 293 -14.37 -3.26 3.92
CA MET A 293 -14.83 -1.87 3.80
C MET A 293 -16.03 -1.62 4.71
N ARG A 294 -17.05 -2.50 4.69
CA ARG A 294 -18.24 -2.39 5.56
C ARG A 294 -17.91 -2.45 7.05
N PHE A 295 -16.90 -3.23 7.45
CA PHE A 295 -16.40 -3.21 8.82
C PHE A 295 -15.87 -1.83 9.20
N TYR A 296 -15.02 -1.23 8.39
CA TYR A 296 -14.42 0.07 8.65
C TYR A 296 -15.44 1.21 8.64
N GLU A 297 -16.43 1.17 7.74
CA GLU A 297 -17.53 2.14 7.70
C GLU A 297 -18.35 2.13 9.01
N ARG A 298 -18.70 0.94 9.54
CA ARG A 298 -19.38 0.80 10.82
C ARG A 298 -18.56 1.36 12.00
N HIS A 299 -17.24 1.36 11.86
CA HIS A 299 -16.31 1.96 12.83
C HIS A 299 -15.95 3.42 12.48
N GLY A 300 -16.74 4.09 11.63
CA GLY A 300 -16.66 5.51 11.33
C GLY A 300 -15.47 5.94 10.50
N MET A 301 -14.85 5.03 9.73
CA MET A 301 -13.96 5.40 8.65
C MET A 301 -14.77 5.82 7.41
N SER A 302 -14.26 6.77 6.65
CA SER A 302 -14.84 7.22 5.39
C SER A 302 -13.86 7.00 4.24
N THR A 303 -14.39 6.66 3.07
CA THR A 303 -13.61 6.63 1.83
C THR A 303 -13.15 8.04 1.48
N TYR A 304 -11.85 8.21 1.21
CA TYR A 304 -11.29 9.47 0.72
C TYR A 304 -10.68 9.37 -0.67
N ARG A 305 -10.39 8.15 -1.15
CA ARG A 305 -9.95 7.87 -2.53
C ARG A 305 -10.56 6.58 -3.04
N THR A 306 -10.84 6.56 -4.34
CA THR A 306 -11.34 5.38 -5.06
C THR A 306 -10.45 5.11 -6.25
N TYR A 307 -10.18 3.84 -6.53
CA TYR A 307 -9.26 3.41 -7.58
C TYR A 307 -9.92 2.37 -8.48
N GLU A 308 -9.64 2.44 -9.78
CA GLU A 308 -9.85 1.33 -10.72
C GLU A 308 -8.57 0.50 -10.83
N LEU A 309 -8.72 -0.83 -10.74
CA LEU A 309 -7.62 -1.80 -10.89
C LEU A 309 -7.56 -2.28 -12.33
N PHE A 310 -6.36 -2.37 -12.90
CA PHE A 310 -6.20 -2.71 -14.31
C PHE A 310 -5.15 -3.79 -14.55
N ARG A 311 -5.40 -4.62 -15.58
CA ARG A 311 -4.44 -5.58 -16.13
C ARG A 311 -4.48 -5.59 -17.65
N LYS A 312 -3.40 -6.11 -18.25
CA LYS A 312 -3.27 -6.35 -19.69
C LYS A 312 -2.44 -7.60 -19.94
N ASN A 313 -2.93 -8.50 -20.79
CA ASN A 313 -2.14 -9.58 -21.36
C ASN A 313 -1.32 -9.04 -22.54
N ILE A 314 -0.01 -9.41 -22.63
CA ILE A 314 0.93 -8.89 -23.64
C ILE A 314 1.67 -9.99 -24.44
#